data_858702b11638bb2c31b29f53778ac066
#
_entry.id   858702b11638bb2c31b29f53778ac066
#
_cell.length_a   1.000
_cell.length_b   1.000
_cell.length_c   1.000
_cell.angle_alpha   90.00
_cell.angle_beta   90.00
_cell.angle_gamma   90.00
#
_symmetry.space_group_name_H-M   'P 1'
#
loop_
_entity.id
_entity.type
_entity.pdbx_description
1 polymer ?
#
loop_
_entity_poly.entity_id
_entity_poly.type
_entity_poly.pdbx_seq_one_letter_code
_entity_poly.pdbx_strand_id
1 'polypeptide(L)'
;MPPHIIRHSKTVRLAAVYVAAVLQEAGFGIDVRLVDRAALLHDICKADSLLNGGDHALMGRRLMEELGYLRIGEIVGQHIRLESLEVNEAMVVNYADKRVMHDRVVSLQKRFIDLMNRYGKNEQSMQRILKHYADVSEVEQVLVRSSGFEPERLNHLNLITGDHTLDG
;
A
#
# COMPACT_ATOMS: atom_id res chain seq x y z
N MET A 1 -12.14 11.74 5.07
CA MET A 1 -11.21 11.42 3.95
C MET A 1 -11.79 11.91 2.63
N PRO A 2 -11.03 12.62 1.78
CA PRO A 2 -11.44 13.03 0.44
C PRO A 2 -11.80 11.84 -0.47
N PRO A 3 -12.74 12.00 -1.42
CA PRO A 3 -13.21 10.87 -2.27
C PRO A 3 -12.11 10.15 -3.04
N HIS A 4 -11.08 10.85 -3.53
CA HIS A 4 -9.98 10.23 -4.25
C HIS A 4 -9.09 9.36 -3.34
N ILE A 5 -8.90 9.73 -2.07
CA ILE A 5 -8.17 8.91 -1.08
C ILE A 5 -9.01 7.66 -0.75
N ILE A 6 -10.33 7.80 -0.61
CA ILE A 6 -11.21 6.65 -0.37
C ILE A 6 -11.14 5.65 -1.55
N ARG A 7 -11.19 6.12 -2.81
CA ARG A 7 -11.06 5.23 -3.97
C ARG A 7 -9.71 4.52 -3.99
N HIS A 8 -8.63 5.28 -3.77
CA HIS A 8 -7.29 4.71 -3.65
C HIS A 8 -7.23 3.60 -2.59
N SER A 9 -7.66 3.91 -1.36
CA SER A 9 -7.63 2.94 -0.25
C SER A 9 -8.49 1.69 -0.53
N LYS A 10 -9.62 1.82 -1.23
CA LYS A 10 -10.41 0.66 -1.66
C LYS A 10 -9.66 -0.24 -2.65
N THR A 11 -8.91 0.33 -3.59
CA THR A 11 -8.09 -0.43 -4.53
C THR A 11 -6.89 -1.07 -3.85
N VAL A 12 -6.21 -0.33 -2.96
CA VAL A 12 -5.12 -0.88 -2.12
C VAL A 12 -5.62 -2.06 -1.28
N ARG A 13 -6.80 -1.94 -0.67
CA ARG A 13 -7.45 -3.03 0.07
C ARG A 13 -7.62 -4.29 -0.78
N LEU A 14 -8.14 -4.16 -2.02
CA LEU A 14 -8.32 -5.31 -2.91
C LEU A 14 -6.98 -5.98 -3.24
N ALA A 15 -5.96 -5.19 -3.57
CA ALA A 15 -4.62 -5.71 -3.85
C ALA A 15 -4.01 -6.39 -2.61
N ALA A 16 -4.13 -5.77 -1.44
CA ALA A 16 -3.61 -6.30 -0.19
C ALA A 16 -4.28 -7.62 0.22
N VAL A 17 -5.60 -7.71 0.12
CA VAL A 17 -6.36 -8.94 0.41
C VAL A 17 -5.97 -10.07 -0.54
N TYR A 18 -5.77 -9.77 -1.84
CA TYR A 18 -5.27 -10.77 -2.79
C TYR A 18 -3.90 -11.30 -2.40
N VAL A 19 -2.93 -10.43 -2.11
CA VAL A 19 -1.57 -10.84 -1.68
C VAL A 19 -1.64 -11.63 -0.38
N ALA A 20 -2.44 -11.20 0.59
CA ALA A 20 -2.63 -11.89 1.87
C ALA A 20 -3.18 -13.31 1.68
N ALA A 21 -4.15 -13.50 0.76
CA ALA A 21 -4.70 -14.82 0.45
C ALA A 21 -3.64 -15.76 -0.16
N VAL A 22 -2.82 -15.26 -1.11
CA VAL A 22 -1.71 -16.04 -1.69
C VAL A 22 -0.71 -16.46 -0.60
N LEU A 23 -0.38 -15.57 0.32
CA LEU A 23 0.53 -15.89 1.44
C LEU A 23 -0.08 -16.92 2.39
N GLN A 24 -1.38 -16.84 2.67
CA GLN A 24 -2.05 -17.87 3.49
C GLN A 24 -2.02 -19.25 2.79
N GLU A 25 -2.27 -19.30 1.49
CA GLU A 25 -2.19 -20.53 0.71
C GLU A 25 -0.77 -21.12 0.72
N ALA A 26 0.25 -20.26 0.79
CA ALA A 26 1.66 -20.66 0.94
C ALA A 26 2.04 -21.03 2.40
N GLY A 27 1.10 -21.00 3.35
CA GLY A 27 1.31 -21.42 4.73
C GLY A 27 1.75 -20.32 5.71
N PHE A 28 1.74 -19.05 5.30
CA PHE A 28 2.03 -17.94 6.21
C PHE A 28 0.84 -17.60 7.10
N GLY A 29 1.09 -17.31 8.37
CA GLY A 29 0.06 -16.97 9.37
C GLY A 29 -0.48 -15.54 9.23
N ILE A 30 -0.87 -15.11 8.02
CA ILE A 30 -1.39 -13.76 7.76
C ILE A 30 -2.85 -13.64 8.17
N ASP A 31 -3.18 -12.64 8.98
CA ASP A 31 -4.55 -12.27 9.30
C ASP A 31 -5.15 -11.39 8.18
N VAL A 32 -5.86 -12.02 7.23
CA VAL A 32 -6.46 -11.33 6.07
C VAL A 32 -7.47 -10.26 6.52
N ARG A 33 -8.18 -10.45 7.63
CA ARG A 33 -9.14 -9.45 8.14
C ARG A 33 -8.42 -8.22 8.69
N LEU A 34 -7.27 -8.44 9.29
CA LEU A 34 -6.42 -7.35 9.76
C LEU A 34 -5.84 -6.55 8.58
N VAL A 35 -5.33 -7.26 7.56
CA VAL A 35 -4.86 -6.65 6.29
C VAL A 35 -5.98 -5.85 5.62
N ASP A 36 -7.18 -6.40 5.51
CA ASP A 36 -8.36 -5.75 4.92
C ASP A 36 -8.64 -4.39 5.55
N ARG A 37 -8.66 -4.32 6.88
CA ARG A 37 -8.95 -3.10 7.64
C ARG A 37 -7.79 -2.11 7.61
N ALA A 38 -6.57 -2.58 7.79
CA ALA A 38 -5.39 -1.73 7.78
C ALA A 38 -5.15 -1.10 6.39
N ALA A 39 -5.32 -1.87 5.31
CA ALA A 39 -5.23 -1.36 3.95
C ALA A 39 -6.29 -0.29 3.64
N LEU A 40 -7.51 -0.42 4.16
CA LEU A 40 -8.55 0.59 3.99
C LEU A 40 -8.23 1.89 4.74
N LEU A 41 -7.49 1.81 5.85
CA LEU A 41 -7.20 2.91 6.76
C LEU A 41 -5.79 3.49 6.62
N HIS A 42 -4.92 2.89 5.78
CA HIS A 42 -3.50 3.28 5.71
C HIS A 42 -3.26 4.77 5.48
N ASP A 43 -4.10 5.41 4.69
CA ASP A 43 -4.04 6.84 4.32
C ASP A 43 -5.05 7.72 5.10
N ILE A 44 -5.56 7.27 6.26
CA ILE A 44 -6.63 7.95 7.00
C ILE A 44 -6.26 9.40 7.38
N CYS A 45 -5.00 9.65 7.72
CA CYS A 45 -4.48 10.98 8.09
C CYS A 45 -3.82 11.75 6.94
N LYS A 46 -3.89 11.24 5.69
CA LYS A 46 -3.19 11.86 4.55
C LYS A 46 -3.68 13.28 4.24
N ALA A 47 -5.00 13.49 4.27
CA ALA A 47 -5.56 14.82 4.02
C ALA A 47 -5.14 15.82 5.11
N ASP A 48 -5.11 15.39 6.36
CA ASP A 48 -4.69 16.22 7.48
C ASP A 48 -3.20 16.58 7.41
N SER A 49 -2.34 15.60 7.08
CA SER A 49 -0.90 15.86 6.91
C SER A 49 -0.59 16.81 5.74
N LEU A 50 -1.39 16.81 4.68
CA LEU A 50 -1.26 17.76 3.57
C LEU A 50 -1.60 19.20 3.96
N LEU A 51 -2.52 19.38 4.91
CA LEU A 51 -2.96 20.70 5.40
C LEU A 51 -2.04 21.23 6.51
N ASN A 52 -1.68 20.36 7.45
CA ASN A 52 -1.04 20.75 8.71
C ASN A 52 0.44 20.31 8.79
N GLY A 53 0.92 19.58 7.77
CA GLY A 53 2.25 18.97 7.80
C GLY A 53 2.29 17.67 8.60
N GLY A 54 3.46 17.05 8.64
CA GLY A 54 3.71 15.83 9.40
C GLY A 54 3.70 14.55 8.53
N ASP A 55 4.09 13.46 9.17
CA ASP A 55 4.10 12.13 8.58
C ASP A 55 2.73 11.46 8.79
N HIS A 56 1.96 11.30 7.70
CA HIS A 56 0.61 10.75 7.78
C HIS A 56 0.57 9.28 8.22
N ALA A 57 1.64 8.51 8.01
CA ALA A 57 1.70 7.13 8.50
C ALA A 57 1.80 7.11 10.03
N LEU A 58 2.69 7.93 10.61
CA LEU A 58 2.82 8.05 12.06
C LEU A 58 1.58 8.70 12.70
N MET A 59 0.96 9.68 12.04
CA MET A 59 -0.31 10.26 12.49
C MET A 59 -1.43 9.22 12.49
N GLY A 60 -1.53 8.42 11.44
CA GLY A 60 -2.50 7.33 11.33
C GLY A 60 -2.28 6.25 12.40
N ARG A 61 -1.02 5.89 12.67
CA ARG A 61 -0.66 4.97 13.76
C ARG A 61 -1.20 5.46 15.09
N ARG A 62 -0.85 6.71 15.48
CA ARG A 62 -1.29 7.30 16.73
C ARG A 62 -2.82 7.35 16.87
N LEU A 63 -3.51 7.77 15.80
CA LEU A 63 -4.97 7.77 15.77
C LEU A 63 -5.56 6.39 16.03
N MET A 64 -5.03 5.34 15.40
CA MET A 64 -5.50 3.97 15.62
C MET A 64 -5.19 3.48 17.02
N GLU A 65 -4.03 3.81 17.58
CA GLU A 65 -3.64 3.46 18.96
C GLU A 65 -4.57 4.17 19.98
N GLU A 66 -4.87 5.44 19.80
CA GLU A 66 -5.81 6.20 20.65
C GLU A 66 -7.24 5.63 20.62
N LEU A 67 -7.65 5.07 19.47
CA LEU A 67 -8.94 4.39 19.30
C LEU A 67 -8.93 2.94 19.80
N GLY A 68 -7.81 2.43 20.32
CA GLY A 68 -7.65 1.05 20.81
C GLY A 68 -7.36 0.01 19.75
N TYR A 69 -7.09 0.39 18.50
CA TYR A 69 -6.78 -0.51 17.39
C TYR A 69 -5.26 -0.67 17.19
N LEU A 70 -4.54 -1.13 18.21
CA LEU A 70 -3.06 -1.19 18.24
C LEU A 70 -2.46 -1.90 17.03
N ARG A 71 -2.94 -3.12 16.69
CA ARG A 71 -2.42 -3.89 15.55
C ARG A 71 -2.66 -3.20 14.21
N ILE A 72 -3.79 -2.53 14.03
CA ILE A 72 -4.05 -1.72 12.82
C ILE A 72 -3.09 -0.54 12.80
N GLY A 73 -2.87 0.12 13.92
CA GLY A 73 -1.94 1.23 14.06
C GLY A 73 -0.51 0.85 13.66
N GLU A 74 -0.02 -0.30 14.12
CA GLU A 74 1.29 -0.83 13.75
C GLU A 74 1.46 -1.00 12.24
N ILE A 75 0.47 -1.55 11.56
CA ILE A 75 0.48 -1.74 10.09
C ILE A 75 0.38 -0.39 9.37
N VAL A 76 -0.54 0.47 9.78
CA VAL A 76 -0.73 1.81 9.21
C VAL A 76 0.56 2.63 9.33
N GLY A 77 1.27 2.55 10.46
CA GLY A 77 2.54 3.25 10.65
C GLY A 77 3.65 2.80 9.70
N GLN A 78 3.57 1.61 9.16
CA GLN A 78 4.61 1.01 8.31
C GLN A 78 4.28 1.03 6.81
N HIS A 79 3.14 1.58 6.38
CA HIS A 79 2.77 1.54 4.97
C HIS A 79 3.70 2.35 4.05
N ILE A 80 4.45 3.33 4.59
CA ILE A 80 5.49 4.06 3.82
C ILE A 80 6.84 3.37 3.96
N ARG A 81 7.25 3.01 5.19
CA ARG A 81 8.54 2.41 5.50
C ARG A 81 8.33 1.23 6.43
N LEU A 82 8.81 0.07 6.03
CA LEU A 82 8.81 -1.14 6.85
C LEU A 82 9.90 -1.07 7.94
N GLU A 83 9.62 -1.67 9.09
CA GLU A 83 10.57 -1.87 10.18
C GLU A 83 11.46 -3.09 9.95
N SER A 84 10.95 -4.10 9.21
CA SER A 84 11.67 -5.32 8.84
C SER A 84 11.22 -5.86 7.48
N LEU A 85 12.01 -6.78 6.90
CA LEU A 85 11.66 -7.54 5.68
C LEU A 85 11.02 -8.90 6.00
N GLU A 86 10.43 -9.06 7.18
CA GLU A 86 9.65 -10.25 7.51
C GLU A 86 8.29 -10.23 6.82
N VAL A 87 7.87 -11.41 6.32
CA VAL A 87 6.54 -11.58 5.70
C VAL A 87 5.47 -11.49 6.77
N ASN A 88 4.76 -10.37 6.78
CA ASN A 88 3.69 -10.06 7.73
C ASN A 88 2.66 -9.12 7.10
N GLU A 89 1.62 -8.77 7.86
CA GLU A 89 0.53 -7.90 7.39
C GLU A 89 1.02 -6.49 7.00
N ALA A 90 2.03 -5.95 7.67
CA ALA A 90 2.59 -4.64 7.34
C ALA A 90 3.29 -4.66 5.98
N MET A 91 4.06 -5.72 5.68
CA MET A 91 4.68 -5.91 4.37
C MET A 91 3.63 -5.97 3.26
N VAL A 92 2.52 -6.68 3.48
CA VAL A 92 1.42 -6.82 2.51
C VAL A 92 0.80 -5.47 2.19
N VAL A 93 0.47 -4.67 3.21
CA VAL A 93 -0.16 -3.35 3.02
C VAL A 93 0.83 -2.35 2.40
N ASN A 94 2.09 -2.34 2.84
CA ASN A 94 3.15 -1.52 2.26
C ASN A 94 3.33 -1.79 0.77
N TYR A 95 3.43 -3.05 0.38
CA TYR A 95 3.57 -3.46 -1.02
C TYR A 95 2.34 -3.10 -1.85
N ALA A 96 1.14 -3.42 -1.36
CA ALA A 96 -0.10 -3.17 -2.07
C ALA A 96 -0.31 -1.67 -2.38
N ASP A 97 0.01 -0.78 -1.44
CA ASP A 97 -0.03 0.67 -1.68
C ASP A 97 0.86 1.09 -2.86
N LYS A 98 2.07 0.51 -2.97
CA LYS A 98 3.00 0.82 -4.05
C LYS A 98 2.61 0.20 -5.40
N ARG A 99 1.66 -0.73 -5.41
CA ARG A 99 1.07 -1.32 -6.62
C ARG A 99 -0.18 -0.56 -7.11
N VAL A 100 -0.60 0.50 -6.41
CA VAL A 100 -1.77 1.31 -6.79
C VAL A 100 -1.36 2.74 -7.11
N MET A 101 -1.77 3.21 -8.30
CA MET A 101 -1.64 4.59 -8.75
C MET A 101 -3.05 5.17 -8.95
N HIS A 102 -3.39 6.21 -8.19
CA HIS A 102 -4.75 6.72 -8.04
C HIS A 102 -5.70 5.61 -7.52
N ASP A 103 -6.53 5.07 -8.38
CA ASP A 103 -7.49 4.00 -8.11
C ASP A 103 -7.29 2.76 -9.02
N ARG A 104 -6.09 2.61 -9.61
CA ARG A 104 -5.74 1.49 -10.49
C ARG A 104 -4.50 0.76 -10.04
N VAL A 105 -4.53 -0.55 -10.15
CA VAL A 105 -3.35 -1.40 -9.97
C VAL A 105 -2.41 -1.20 -11.15
N VAL A 106 -1.12 -1.01 -10.85
CA VAL A 106 -0.05 -0.82 -11.85
C VAL A 106 1.21 -1.59 -11.43
N SER A 107 2.18 -1.74 -12.34
CA SER A 107 3.51 -2.26 -11.97
C SER A 107 4.26 -1.27 -11.07
N LEU A 108 5.21 -1.78 -10.28
CA LEU A 108 6.11 -0.91 -9.48
C LEU A 108 6.82 0.11 -10.37
N GLN A 109 7.34 -0.33 -11.51
CA GLN A 109 8.01 0.55 -12.47
C GLN A 109 7.12 1.73 -12.87
N LYS A 110 5.87 1.47 -13.28
CA LYS A 110 4.91 2.51 -13.69
C LYS A 110 4.60 3.45 -12.53
N ARG A 111 4.41 2.91 -11.32
CA ARG A 111 4.15 3.71 -10.11
C ARG A 111 5.31 4.65 -9.80
N PHE A 112 6.55 4.17 -9.87
CA PHE A 112 7.72 4.97 -9.52
C PHE A 112 8.10 5.97 -10.61
N ILE A 113 7.83 5.69 -11.89
CA ILE A 113 7.93 6.69 -12.97
C ILE A 113 6.98 7.88 -12.69
N ASP A 114 5.73 7.61 -12.29
CA ASP A 114 4.78 8.65 -11.90
C ASP A 114 5.28 9.47 -10.68
N LEU A 115 5.83 8.81 -9.67
CA LEU A 115 6.41 9.49 -8.50
C LEU A 115 7.62 10.36 -8.88
N MET A 116 8.51 9.88 -9.75
CA MET A 116 9.64 10.65 -10.24
C MET A 116 9.19 11.90 -11.01
N ASN A 117 8.19 11.76 -11.88
CA ASN A 117 7.65 12.88 -12.66
C ASN A 117 6.99 13.95 -11.76
N ARG A 118 6.30 13.55 -10.71
CA ARG A 118 5.58 14.48 -9.81
C ARG A 118 6.47 15.10 -8.74
N TYR A 119 7.41 14.34 -8.20
CA TYR A 119 8.15 14.71 -6.99
C TYR A 119 9.66 14.75 -7.16
N GLY A 120 10.22 14.25 -8.27
CA GLY A 120 11.65 14.24 -8.57
C GLY A 120 12.19 15.59 -9.05
N LYS A 121 11.92 16.66 -8.27
CA LYS A 121 12.21 18.05 -8.67
C LYS A 121 13.71 18.42 -8.60
N ASN A 122 14.52 17.67 -7.88
CA ASN A 122 15.95 17.86 -7.72
C ASN A 122 16.63 16.51 -7.47
N GLU A 123 17.97 16.50 -7.54
CA GLU A 123 18.77 15.28 -7.37
C GLU A 123 18.47 14.55 -6.05
N GLN A 124 18.36 15.26 -4.95
CA GLN A 124 18.10 14.68 -3.64
C GLN A 124 16.71 13.99 -3.57
N SER A 125 15.67 14.62 -4.14
CA SER A 125 14.33 14.00 -4.19
C SER A 125 14.32 12.80 -5.14
N MET A 126 15.01 12.87 -6.27
CA MET A 126 15.15 11.76 -7.20
C MET A 126 15.87 10.56 -6.55
N GLN A 127 16.99 10.78 -5.86
CA GLN A 127 17.72 9.73 -5.15
C GLN A 127 16.86 9.05 -4.08
N ARG A 128 16.06 9.83 -3.31
CA ARG A 128 15.12 9.26 -2.34
C ARG A 128 14.07 8.37 -2.99
N ILE A 129 13.51 8.77 -4.13
CA ILE A 129 12.52 7.98 -4.87
C ILE A 129 13.15 6.70 -5.43
N LEU A 130 14.34 6.78 -5.99
CA LEU A 130 15.08 5.62 -6.50
C LEU A 130 15.43 4.63 -5.39
N LYS A 131 15.89 5.13 -4.23
CA LYS A 131 16.12 4.29 -3.06
C LYS A 131 14.83 3.58 -2.63
N HIS A 132 13.73 4.31 -2.53
CA HIS A 132 12.44 3.73 -2.18
C HIS A 132 11.96 2.70 -3.20
N TYR A 133 12.21 2.91 -4.50
CA TYR A 133 11.94 1.91 -5.53
C TYR A 133 12.74 0.62 -5.30
N ALA A 134 14.03 0.73 -4.97
CA ALA A 134 14.87 -0.41 -4.66
C ALA A 134 14.33 -1.18 -3.44
N ASP A 135 14.01 -0.46 -2.35
CA ASP A 135 13.46 -1.05 -1.12
C ASP A 135 12.16 -1.83 -1.40
N VAL A 136 11.23 -1.26 -2.18
CA VAL A 136 9.95 -1.93 -2.51
C VAL A 136 10.13 -3.06 -3.52
N SER A 137 11.11 -2.96 -4.42
CA SER A 137 11.46 -4.06 -5.34
C SER A 137 12.00 -5.27 -4.57
N GLU A 138 12.75 -5.03 -3.48
CA GLU A 138 13.19 -6.11 -2.58
C GLU A 138 11.99 -6.77 -1.86
N VAL A 139 11.02 -5.99 -1.39
CA VAL A 139 9.76 -6.50 -0.83
C VAL A 139 9.03 -7.40 -1.84
N GLU A 140 8.88 -6.96 -3.09
CA GLU A 140 8.27 -7.79 -4.16
C GLU A 140 9.01 -9.12 -4.34
N GLN A 141 10.34 -9.08 -4.37
CA GLN A 141 11.16 -10.30 -4.48
C GLN A 141 11.01 -11.23 -3.27
N VAL A 142 10.88 -10.69 -2.05
CA VAL A 142 10.60 -11.49 -0.86
C VAL A 142 9.25 -12.19 -1.00
N LEU A 143 8.19 -11.48 -1.37
CA LEU A 143 6.87 -12.05 -1.58
C LEU A 143 6.87 -13.14 -2.65
N VAL A 144 7.51 -12.89 -3.80
CA VAL A 144 7.63 -13.88 -4.90
C VAL A 144 8.35 -15.13 -4.44
N ARG A 145 9.53 -14.99 -3.80
CA ARG A 145 10.32 -16.13 -3.36
C ARG A 145 9.65 -16.95 -2.25
N SER A 146 8.94 -16.28 -1.36
CA SER A 146 8.31 -16.91 -0.20
C SER A 146 7.03 -17.67 -0.53
N SER A 147 6.24 -17.20 -1.50
CA SER A 147 4.89 -17.72 -1.75
C SER A 147 4.61 -18.14 -3.19
N GLY A 148 5.54 -17.92 -4.12
CA GLY A 148 5.25 -18.07 -5.55
C GLY A 148 4.27 -17.02 -6.08
N PHE A 149 4.09 -15.91 -5.36
CA PHE A 149 3.25 -14.80 -5.77
C PHE A 149 3.67 -14.28 -7.16
N GLU A 150 2.69 -14.07 -8.03
CA GLU A 150 2.89 -13.53 -9.38
C GLU A 150 2.37 -12.08 -9.42
N PRO A 151 3.27 -11.06 -9.43
CA PRO A 151 2.87 -9.65 -9.39
C PRO A 151 1.91 -9.21 -10.49
N GLU A 152 2.02 -9.81 -11.69
CA GLU A 152 1.20 -9.51 -12.86
C GLU A 152 -0.28 -9.85 -12.66
N ARG A 153 -0.58 -10.84 -11.81
CA ARG A 153 -1.96 -11.24 -11.50
C ARG A 153 -2.76 -10.15 -10.82
N LEU A 154 -2.09 -9.23 -10.09
CA LEU A 154 -2.76 -8.06 -9.52
C LEU A 154 -3.45 -7.19 -10.58
N ASN A 155 -2.95 -7.16 -11.82
CA ASN A 155 -3.53 -6.33 -12.87
C ASN A 155 -4.98 -6.75 -13.22
N HIS A 156 -5.37 -7.99 -12.95
CA HIS A 156 -6.75 -8.47 -13.17
C HIS A 156 -7.76 -7.78 -12.25
N LEU A 157 -7.31 -7.24 -11.10
CA LEU A 157 -8.19 -6.49 -10.20
C LEU A 157 -8.74 -5.21 -10.85
N ASN A 158 -8.07 -4.66 -11.87
CA ASN A 158 -8.59 -3.51 -12.62
C ASN A 158 -9.88 -3.82 -13.39
N LEU A 159 -10.15 -5.08 -13.72
CA LEU A 159 -11.40 -5.51 -14.36
C LEU A 159 -12.58 -5.45 -13.39
N ILE A 160 -12.31 -5.62 -12.09
CA ILE A 160 -13.32 -5.59 -11.04
C ILE A 160 -13.62 -4.14 -10.62
N THR A 161 -12.61 -3.26 -10.66
CA THR A 161 -12.75 -1.86 -10.25
C THR A 161 -13.22 -0.92 -11.37
N GLY A 162 -13.12 -1.36 -12.62
CA GLY A 162 -13.41 -0.55 -13.83
C GLY A 162 -14.87 -0.47 -14.24
N ASP A 163 -15.80 -1.16 -13.57
CA ASP A 163 -17.19 -1.32 -14.04
C ASP A 163 -18.20 -0.43 -13.30
N HIS A 164 -17.85 0.80 -12.96
CA HIS A 164 -18.79 1.78 -12.41
C HIS A 164 -18.80 3.11 -13.19
N THR A 165 -18.66 3.04 -14.52
CA THR A 165 -19.14 4.10 -15.42
C THR A 165 -20.25 3.52 -16.27
N LEU A 166 -21.37 3.16 -15.63
CA LEU A 166 -22.65 3.15 -16.33
C LEU A 166 -23.29 4.50 -16.06
N ASP A 167 -23.43 5.22 -17.15
CA ASP A 167 -24.15 6.46 -17.32
C ASP A 167 -25.47 6.51 -16.55
N GLY A 168 -25.74 7.67 -15.95
CA GLY A 168 -26.99 8.07 -15.37
C GLY A 168 -26.95 9.55 -15.06
#